data_ab222faadf9d6ae9a329307440aa66dc
#
_entry.id   ab222faadf9d6ae9a329307440aa66dc
#
_cell.length_a   1.000
_cell.length_b   1.000
_cell.length_c   1.000
_cell.angle_alpha   90.00
_cell.angle_beta   90.00
_cell.angle_gamma   90.00
#
_symmetry.space_group_name_H-M   'P 1'
#
loop_
_entity.id
_entity.type
_entity.pdbx_description
1 polymer ?
#
loop_
_entity_poly.entity_id
_entity_poly.type
_entity_poly.pdbx_seq_one_letter_code
_entity_poly.pdbx_strand_id
1 'polypeptide(L)' 'MTLVMAEGVGLVDFAIIPHVEYDDHQDVANAEKWAGRLPVPTYAIDDETAVKVIDGTVEIVSEGHWKLFSP' A
#
# COMPACT_ATOMS: atom_id res chain seq x y z
N MET A 1 6.99 -2.43 -11.01
CA MET A 1 6.17 -2.26 -9.80
C MET A 1 4.92 -3.11 -9.92
N THR A 2 4.61 -3.81 -8.87
CA THR A 2 3.44 -4.68 -8.83
C THR A 2 2.35 -4.02 -7.98
N LEU A 3 1.15 -3.93 -8.53
CA LEU A 3 0.00 -3.41 -7.80
C LEU A 3 -0.94 -4.55 -7.46
N VAL A 4 -1.27 -4.67 -6.18
CA VAL A 4 -2.22 -5.68 -5.69
C VAL A 4 -3.45 -4.98 -5.17
N MET A 5 -4.62 -5.35 -5.70
CA MET A 5 -5.90 -4.87 -5.21
C MET A 5 -6.51 -5.92 -4.29
N ALA A 6 -6.97 -5.50 -3.13
CA ALA A 6 -7.61 -6.39 -2.17
C ALA A 6 -9.05 -5.94 -1.93
N GLU A 7 -9.98 -6.87 -2.10
CA GLU A 7 -11.39 -6.64 -1.78
C GLU A 7 -11.81 -7.62 -0.71
N GLY A 8 -12.25 -7.10 0.41
CA GLY A 8 -12.76 -7.93 1.48
C GLY A 8 -14.27 -7.89 1.50
N VAL A 9 -14.94 -8.82 0.91
CA VAL A 9 -16.38 -9.09 0.97
C VAL A 9 -17.25 -7.85 1.28
N GLY A 10 -16.95 -6.74 0.62
CA GLY A 10 -17.65 -5.48 0.87
C GLY A 10 -17.22 -4.72 2.11
N LEU A 11 -16.18 -5.17 2.79
CA LEU A 11 -15.73 -4.55 4.04
C LEU A 11 -14.54 -3.62 3.86
N VAL A 12 -13.61 -3.97 2.98
CA VAL A 12 -12.39 -3.19 2.78
C VAL A 12 -12.05 -3.15 1.29
N ASP A 13 -11.89 -1.95 0.77
CA ASP A 13 -11.36 -1.73 -0.58
C ASP A 13 -10.07 -0.91 -0.44
N PHE A 14 -8.95 -1.49 -0.83
CA PHE A 14 -7.69 -0.78 -0.83
C PHE A 14 -6.73 -1.42 -1.83
N ALA A 15 -5.67 -0.67 -2.14
CA ALA A 15 -4.61 -1.16 -3.01
C ALA A 15 -3.30 -1.24 -2.24
N ILE A 16 -2.41 -2.11 -2.71
CA ILE A 16 -1.07 -2.24 -2.14
C ILE A 16 -0.06 -2.06 -3.27
N ILE A 17 0.92 -1.20 -3.04
CA ILE A 17 2.08 -1.07 -3.90
C ILE A 17 3.25 -1.67 -3.13
N PRO A 18 3.65 -2.91 -3.44
CA PRO A 18 4.72 -3.59 -2.71
C PRO A 18 6.10 -3.24 -3.24
N HIS A 19 7.11 -3.62 -2.49
CA HIS A 19 8.52 -3.51 -2.89
C HIS A 19 8.99 -2.09 -3.16
N VAL A 20 8.43 -1.11 -2.44
CA VAL A 20 8.86 0.28 -2.57
C VAL A 20 10.20 0.45 -1.86
N GLU A 21 11.18 0.99 -2.58
CA GLU A 21 12.50 1.29 -2.03
C GLU A 21 12.48 2.72 -1.50
N TYR A 22 12.31 2.87 -0.19
CA TYR A 22 12.18 4.19 0.41
C TYR A 22 13.47 5.01 0.41
N ASP A 23 14.62 4.37 0.15
CA ASP A 23 15.89 5.05 -0.04
C ASP A 23 16.06 5.59 -1.46
N ASP A 24 15.16 5.26 -2.36
CA ASP A 24 15.18 5.68 -3.76
C ASP A 24 14.08 6.70 -4.00
N HIS A 25 14.46 7.96 -4.23
CA HIS A 25 13.52 9.06 -4.48
C HIS A 25 12.64 8.79 -5.69
N GLN A 26 13.19 8.15 -6.71
CA GLN A 26 12.46 7.85 -7.94
C GLN A 26 11.35 6.84 -7.66
N ASP A 27 11.65 5.83 -6.87
CA ASP A 27 10.70 4.77 -6.55
C ASP A 27 9.56 5.29 -5.68
N VAL A 28 9.88 6.13 -4.69
CA VAL A 28 8.87 6.78 -3.86
C VAL A 28 7.98 7.70 -4.70
N ALA A 29 8.58 8.48 -5.60
CA ALA A 29 7.83 9.36 -6.49
C ALA A 29 6.88 8.57 -7.40
N ASN A 30 7.34 7.43 -7.91
CA ASN A 30 6.50 6.55 -8.72
C ASN A 30 5.33 5.98 -7.91
N ALA A 31 5.57 5.59 -6.67
CA ALA A 31 4.52 5.09 -5.79
C ALA A 31 3.46 6.15 -5.53
N GLU A 32 3.85 7.39 -5.25
CA GLU A 32 2.93 8.50 -5.08
C GLU A 32 2.10 8.76 -6.34
N LYS A 33 2.74 8.68 -7.50
CA LYS A 33 2.07 8.89 -8.77
C LYS A 33 1.03 7.82 -9.04
N TRP A 34 1.35 6.57 -8.78
CA TRP A 34 0.41 5.47 -8.94
C TRP A 34 -0.75 5.55 -7.95
N ALA A 35 -0.43 5.84 -6.68
CA ALA A 35 -1.46 5.99 -5.65
C ALA A 35 -2.45 7.10 -5.98
N GLY A 36 -1.96 8.20 -6.57
CA GLY A 36 -2.80 9.32 -6.96
C GLY A 36 -3.79 9.01 -8.08
N ARG A 37 -3.59 7.91 -8.79
CA ARG A 37 -4.49 7.48 -9.88
C ARG A 37 -5.56 6.52 -9.42
N LEU A 38 -5.45 6.01 -8.19
CA LEU A 38 -6.37 5.01 -7.69
C LEU A 38 -7.48 5.65 -6.88
N PRO A 39 -8.73 5.20 -7.05
CA PRO A 39 -9.87 5.76 -6.32
C PRO A 39 -10.04 5.19 -4.91
N VAL A 40 -9.06 4.48 -4.42
CA VAL A 40 -9.10 3.80 -3.12
C VAL A 40 -7.85 4.13 -2.31
N PRO A 41 -7.91 3.98 -0.97
CA PRO A 41 -6.72 4.11 -0.14
C PRO A 41 -5.64 3.13 -0.61
N THR A 42 -4.40 3.59 -0.65
CA THR A 42 -3.29 2.79 -1.18
C THR A 42 -2.15 2.76 -0.18
N TYR A 43 -1.71 1.57 0.17
CA TYR A 43 -0.55 1.35 1.04
C TYR A 43 0.67 1.11 0.18
N ALA A 44 1.64 2.00 0.26
CA ALA A 44 2.94 1.81 -0.40
C ALA A 44 3.89 1.24 0.64
N ILE A 45 4.28 -0.01 0.46
CA ILE A 45 5.05 -0.76 1.45
C ILE A 45 6.38 -1.23 0.89
N ASP A 46 7.36 -1.33 1.77
CA ASP A 46 8.65 -1.95 1.44
C ASP A 46 8.62 -3.46 1.69
N ASP A 47 9.78 -4.12 1.52
CA ASP A 47 9.88 -5.56 1.67
C ASP A 47 9.79 -6.05 3.12
N GLU A 48 9.88 -5.13 4.08
CA GLU A 48 9.81 -5.46 5.50
C GLU A 48 8.46 -5.12 6.13
N THR A 49 7.47 -4.86 5.28
CA THR A 49 6.13 -4.46 5.72
C THR A 49 5.10 -5.45 5.19
N ALA A 50 4.16 -5.81 6.04
CA ALA A 50 3.02 -6.64 5.67
C ALA A 50 1.71 -5.94 6.01
N VAL A 51 0.70 -6.16 5.17
CA VAL A 51 -0.65 -5.67 5.41
C VAL A 51 -1.53 -6.87 5.71
N LYS A 52 -2.17 -6.86 6.87
CA LYS A 52 -3.09 -7.92 7.30
C LYS A 52 -4.51 -7.39 7.31
N VAL A 53 -5.46 -8.23 6.93
CA VAL A 53 -6.88 -7.91 7.07
C VAL A 53 -7.50 -9.00 7.95
N ILE A 54 -8.02 -8.57 9.09
CA ILE A 54 -8.68 -9.47 10.05
C ILE A 54 -10.04 -8.89 10.39
N ASP A 55 -11.10 -9.63 10.07
CA ASP A 55 -12.49 -9.21 10.31
C ASP A 55 -12.79 -7.80 9.77
N GLY A 56 -12.27 -7.50 8.58
CA GLY A 56 -12.47 -6.18 7.96
C GLY A 56 -11.57 -5.08 8.50
N THR A 57 -10.69 -5.39 9.44
CA THR A 57 -9.77 -4.42 10.01
C THR A 57 -8.38 -4.58 9.38
N VAL A 58 -7.82 -3.47 8.91
CA VAL A 58 -6.49 -3.45 8.33
C VAL A 58 -5.47 -3.24 9.44
N GLU A 59 -4.47 -4.10 9.48
CA GLU A 59 -3.35 -4.02 10.42
C GLU A 59 -2.05 -3.99 9.64
N ILE A 60 -1.19 -3.03 9.95
CA ILE A 60 0.13 -2.93 9.34
C ILE A 60 1.16 -3.48 10.31
N VAL A 61 1.97 -4.42 9.82
CA VAL A 61 3.11 -4.96 10.57
C VAL A 61 4.36 -4.59 9.78
N SER A 62 5.23 -3.79 10.37
CA SER A 62 6.40 -3.28 9.66
C SER A 62 7.61 -3.16 10.56
N GLU A 63 8.76 -3.58 10.04
CA GLU A 63 10.08 -3.28 10.59
C GLU A 63 10.82 -2.28 9.68
N GLY A 64 10.18 -1.85 8.61
CA GLY A 64 10.73 -0.94 7.62
C GLY A 64 9.88 0.33 7.47
N HIS A 65 9.52 0.66 6.23
CA HIS A 65 8.81 1.88 5.90
C HIS A 65 7.54 1.59 5.12
N TRP A 66 6.53 2.41 5.35
CA TRP A 66 5.29 2.36 4.59
C TRP A 66 4.59 3.71 4.63
N LYS A 67 3.71 3.94 3.65
CA LYS A 67 2.86 5.13 3.62
C LYS A 67 1.46 4.76 3.17
N LEU A 68 0.49 5.48 3.70
CA LEU A 68 -0.90 5.39 3.26
C LEU A 68 -1.25 6.65 2.49
N PHE A 69 -1.72 6.46 1.26
CA PHE A 69 -2.24 7.54 0.42
C PHE A 69 -3.74 7.42 0.35
N SER A 70 -4.45 8.48 0.73
CA SER A 70 -5.91 8.53 0.65
C SER A 70 -6.34 9.34 -0.56
N PRO A 71 -7.39 8.91 -1.27
CA PRO A 71 -7.91 9.66 -2.41
C PRO A 71 -8.52 10.99 -2.00
#